data_c1f021b874cff1f56b493c6b667e9443
#
_entry.id   c1f021b874cff1f56b493c6b667e9443
#
_cell.length_a   1.000
_cell.length_b   1.000
_cell.length_c   1.000
_cell.angle_alpha   90.00
_cell.angle_beta   90.00
_cell.angle_gamma   90.00
#
_symmetry.space_group_name_H-M   'P 1'
#
loop_
_entity.id
_entity.type
_entity.pdbx_description
1 polymer ?
#
loop_
_entity_poly.entity_id
_entity_poly.type
_entity_poly.pdbx_seq_one_letter_code
_entity_poly.pdbx_strand_id
1 'polypeptide(L)'
;MRNHENARMKKFTILAAVMLAAFACKPAETPNADTTTKSTPTASGATITINGAGATFPYPIYSKWFDQYHTVHPNVQVNYQSIGSGGGIKQLSAQTVFFGATDGPMNDEQLKNAPGPILHFPTVLGGVVPIYNIPGVTSQLHFSGATLADIYLGKITKWNDARIAKENPSVKLPATDIAVVHRSDGSGTTYIFCDFLSKVSPDYKSKVGVNTSVAWPAGVGAKGNEGVSGLVQQTPGAIGYVELIFALQNKIPFAAVQNKAGEFVTATLDSVTAAAASVAMPDDFRVSITNAEGKDAYPIASFTWMLLYQNPQDKERAKIMVDFLKWALTDGQKEAQALHYAPLPQAVVDKELQALAKIQI
;
A
#
# COMPACT_ATOMS: atom_id res chain seq x y z
N MET A 1 28.61 -54.58 -23.57
CA MET A 1 29.91 -53.98 -23.90
C MET A 1 29.97 -52.67 -23.14
N ARG A 2 30.56 -52.60 -21.93
CA ARG A 2 31.95 -52.16 -21.57
C ARG A 2 32.31 -50.85 -22.27
N ASN A 3 32.65 -49.73 -21.60
CA ASN A 3 33.60 -49.44 -20.50
C ASN A 3 33.22 -48.09 -19.88
N HIS A 4 33.24 -47.88 -18.60
CA HIS A 4 34.29 -47.41 -17.67
C HIS A 4 35.26 -46.37 -18.22
N GLU A 5 35.28 -45.17 -17.57
CA GLU A 5 36.54 -44.64 -17.04
C GLU A 5 36.33 -43.50 -16.03
N ASN A 6 37.05 -43.66 -14.94
CA ASN A 6 37.25 -42.77 -13.80
C ASN A 6 38.19 -41.61 -14.12
N ALA A 7 38.05 -40.46 -13.43
CA ALA A 7 39.26 -39.72 -12.97
C ALA A 7 38.92 -38.62 -11.94
N ARG A 8 39.31 -38.87 -10.74
CA ARG A 8 40.28 -38.16 -9.86
C ARG A 8 39.89 -36.82 -9.26
N MET A 9 39.51 -36.91 -7.98
CA MET A 9 39.65 -35.86 -6.94
C MET A 9 41.14 -35.42 -6.80
N LYS A 10 41.37 -34.12 -6.76
CA LYS A 10 42.63 -33.55 -6.21
C LYS A 10 42.27 -32.75 -4.94
N LYS A 11 42.73 -33.31 -3.82
CA LYS A 11 42.81 -32.65 -2.51
C LYS A 11 43.98 -31.66 -2.55
N PHE A 12 43.78 -30.41 -2.17
CA PHE A 12 44.85 -29.49 -1.81
C PHE A 12 44.78 -29.22 -0.31
N THR A 13 45.81 -29.72 0.39
CA THR A 13 46.11 -29.44 1.79
C THR A 13 47.07 -28.26 1.81
N ILE A 14 46.69 -27.16 2.52
CA ILE A 14 47.65 -26.08 2.81
C ILE A 14 47.86 -26.02 4.30
N LEU A 15 49.10 -26.16 4.68
CA LEU A 15 49.73 -26.19 5.99
C LEU A 15 49.82 -24.75 6.56
N ALA A 16 49.32 -24.52 7.76
CA ALA A 16 49.46 -23.26 8.46
C ALA A 16 50.73 -23.29 9.33
N ALA A 17 51.62 -22.34 9.10
CA ALA A 17 52.79 -22.09 9.98
C ALA A 17 52.43 -20.97 10.98
N VAL A 18 52.54 -21.31 12.28
CA VAL A 18 52.45 -20.40 13.41
C VAL A 18 53.84 -19.80 13.67
N MET A 19 53.94 -18.46 13.67
CA MET A 19 55.06 -17.75 14.26
C MET A 19 54.61 -16.97 15.49
N LEU A 20 55.06 -17.41 16.65
CA LEU A 20 55.08 -16.66 17.91
C LEU A 20 56.23 -15.66 17.90
N ALA A 21 55.96 -14.38 18.11
CA ALA A 21 56.95 -13.39 18.49
C ALA A 21 56.49 -12.75 19.81
N ALA A 22 57.23 -13.07 20.88
CA ALA A 22 57.13 -12.43 22.18
C ALA A 22 57.93 -11.12 22.15
N PHE A 23 57.31 -10.00 22.56
CA PHE A 23 58.03 -8.78 22.94
C PHE A 23 57.61 -8.35 24.33
N ALA A 24 58.67 -8.14 25.12
CA ALA A 24 58.67 -7.85 26.58
C ALA A 24 58.19 -6.40 26.85
N CYS A 25 57.49 -6.28 27.98
CA CYS A 25 57.09 -5.03 28.59
C CYS A 25 58.26 -4.20 29.15
N LYS A 26 58.14 -2.87 28.99
CA LYS A 26 58.72 -1.93 29.94
C LYS A 26 57.65 -0.86 30.29
N PRO A 27 57.49 -0.48 31.58
CA PRO A 27 56.52 0.55 31.97
C PRO A 27 57.13 1.94 31.84
N ALA A 28 56.37 2.89 31.33
CA ALA A 28 56.69 4.32 31.36
C ALA A 28 55.51 5.09 31.99
N GLU A 29 55.87 6.03 32.82
CA GLU A 29 55.07 6.84 33.74
C GLU A 29 54.03 7.73 33.04
N THR A 30 52.94 8.00 33.78
CA THR A 30 51.84 8.88 33.45
C THR A 30 52.21 10.38 33.50
N PRO A 31 51.60 11.20 32.64
CA PRO A 31 51.16 12.53 33.07
C PRO A 31 49.64 12.63 33.07
N ASN A 32 49.10 13.09 34.21
CA ASN A 32 47.76 13.57 34.37
C ASN A 32 47.41 14.61 33.29
N ALA A 33 46.38 14.34 32.49
CA ALA A 33 45.69 15.38 31.76
C ALA A 33 44.19 15.21 32.02
N ASP A 34 43.66 16.19 32.69
CA ASP A 34 42.25 16.46 32.87
C ASP A 34 41.55 16.44 31.48
N THR A 35 40.87 15.35 31.19
CA THR A 35 39.99 15.27 30.01
C THR A 35 38.56 15.26 30.54
N THR A 36 37.96 16.43 30.51
CA THR A 36 36.51 16.59 30.60
C THR A 36 35.86 15.76 29.47
N THR A 37 35.51 14.54 29.77
CA THR A 37 34.66 13.71 28.92
C THR A 37 33.30 14.36 28.86
N LYS A 38 33.00 15.04 27.73
CA LYS A 38 31.64 15.33 27.32
C LYS A 38 30.94 13.98 27.24
N SER A 39 30.15 13.68 28.25
CA SER A 39 29.18 12.60 28.21
C SER A 39 28.17 12.88 27.11
N THR A 40 28.32 12.19 26.00
CA THR A 40 27.23 12.02 25.04
C THR A 40 26.07 11.41 25.81
N PRO A 41 24.86 11.94 25.75
CA PRO A 41 23.73 11.32 26.43
C PRO A 41 23.49 9.96 25.78
N THR A 42 23.89 8.90 26.44
CA THR A 42 23.47 7.53 26.14
C THR A 42 21.97 7.50 26.43
N ALA A 43 21.15 7.44 25.39
CA ALA A 43 19.72 7.17 25.54
C ALA A 43 19.57 5.75 26.11
N SER A 44 19.52 5.66 27.42
CA SER A 44 19.31 4.43 28.19
C SER A 44 17.80 4.15 28.28
N GLY A 45 17.16 3.86 27.15
CA GLY A 45 15.80 3.34 27.11
C GLY A 45 15.77 2.09 26.25
N ALA A 46 15.16 1.01 26.72
CA ALA A 46 14.91 -0.17 25.89
C ALA A 46 14.09 0.23 24.65
N THR A 47 14.49 -0.26 23.47
CA THR A 47 13.75 0.00 22.23
C THR A 47 12.37 -0.64 22.31
N ILE A 48 11.33 0.17 22.13
CA ILE A 48 9.95 -0.28 22.06
C ILE A 48 9.62 -0.58 20.60
N THR A 49 9.34 -1.85 20.33
CA THR A 49 8.96 -2.32 18.99
C THR A 49 7.45 -2.43 18.88
N ILE A 50 6.87 -1.85 17.83
CA ILE A 50 5.45 -1.94 17.50
C ILE A 50 5.29 -2.62 16.15
N ASN A 51 4.56 -3.73 16.13
CA ASN A 51 4.33 -4.47 14.89
C ASN A 51 2.94 -4.17 14.33
N GLY A 52 2.88 -3.88 13.05
CA GLY A 52 1.66 -3.70 12.29
C GLY A 52 1.66 -4.52 11.01
N ALA A 53 0.49 -4.72 10.43
CA ALA A 53 0.35 -5.42 9.16
C ALA A 53 -0.88 -4.94 8.39
N GLY A 54 -0.85 -5.06 7.07
CA GLY A 54 -2.04 -4.75 6.27
C GLY A 54 -1.78 -4.32 4.85
N ALA A 55 -2.54 -3.34 4.43
CA ALA A 55 -2.63 -2.83 3.07
C ALA A 55 -1.26 -2.53 2.43
N THR A 56 -1.11 -2.89 1.15
CA THR A 56 0.07 -2.52 0.34
C THR A 56 -0.06 -1.11 -0.26
N PHE A 57 -1.27 -0.61 -0.38
CA PHE A 57 -1.59 0.72 -0.91
C PHE A 57 -0.80 1.83 -0.19
N PRO A 58 -0.81 1.97 1.17
CA PRO A 58 -0.10 3.02 1.87
C PRO A 58 1.37 2.68 2.17
N TYR A 59 1.89 1.52 1.75
CA TYR A 59 3.21 1.06 2.17
C TYR A 59 4.34 2.08 1.92
N PRO A 60 4.42 2.77 0.77
CA PRO A 60 5.45 3.77 0.53
C PRO A 60 5.43 4.93 1.54
N ILE A 61 4.24 5.48 1.83
CA ILE A 61 4.14 6.58 2.80
C ILE A 61 4.32 6.10 4.25
N TYR A 62 3.80 4.92 4.61
CA TYR A 62 3.98 4.35 5.95
C TYR A 62 5.45 4.06 6.24
N SER A 63 6.18 3.49 5.28
CA SER A 63 7.62 3.26 5.43
C SER A 63 8.38 4.56 5.67
N LYS A 64 8.04 5.62 4.91
CA LYS A 64 8.63 6.95 5.07
C LYS A 64 8.31 7.53 6.45
N TRP A 65 7.06 7.45 6.89
CA TRP A 65 6.64 7.96 8.19
C TRP A 65 7.29 7.23 9.37
N PHE A 66 7.39 5.89 9.31
CA PHE A 66 8.02 5.11 10.38
C PHE A 66 9.51 5.42 10.49
N ASP A 67 10.21 5.58 9.37
CA ASP A 67 11.62 5.97 9.33
C ASP A 67 11.83 7.38 9.92
N GLN A 68 11.04 8.36 9.50
CA GLN A 68 11.10 9.72 10.03
C GLN A 68 10.74 9.79 11.51
N TYR A 69 9.70 9.06 11.94
CA TYR A 69 9.29 9.02 13.34
C TYR A 69 10.38 8.38 14.21
N HIS A 70 11.03 7.32 13.72
CA HIS A 70 12.19 6.73 14.40
C HIS A 70 13.35 7.72 14.56
N THR A 71 13.60 8.57 13.54
CA THR A 71 14.67 9.57 13.60
C THR A 71 14.46 10.57 14.75
N VAL A 72 13.22 10.97 15.03
CA VAL A 72 12.90 11.90 16.14
C VAL A 72 12.59 11.18 17.46
N HIS A 73 12.28 9.88 17.40
CA HIS A 73 12.02 9.00 18.55
C HIS A 73 12.88 7.73 18.46
N PRO A 74 14.21 7.78 18.68
CA PRO A 74 15.12 6.67 18.44
C PRO A 74 14.86 5.40 19.27
N ASN A 75 14.12 5.53 20.37
CA ASN A 75 13.68 4.42 21.21
C ASN A 75 12.39 3.75 20.71
N VAL A 76 11.77 4.22 19.62
CA VAL A 76 10.57 3.63 19.02
C VAL A 76 10.90 3.05 17.66
N GLN A 77 10.56 1.79 17.45
CA GLN A 77 10.66 1.14 16.13
C GLN A 77 9.32 0.56 15.71
N VAL A 78 8.83 0.97 14.56
CA VAL A 78 7.60 0.42 13.98
C VAL A 78 7.96 -0.51 12.82
N ASN A 79 7.55 -1.78 12.93
CA ASN A 79 7.68 -2.76 11.87
C ASN A 79 6.32 -2.95 11.19
N TYR A 80 6.28 -2.83 9.88
CA TYR A 80 5.06 -3.00 9.12
C TYR A 80 5.18 -4.10 8.06
N GLN A 81 4.23 -5.04 8.08
CA GLN A 81 4.15 -6.11 7.10
C GLN A 81 3.11 -5.76 6.02
N SER A 82 3.57 -5.44 4.82
CA SER A 82 2.75 -5.16 3.64
C SER A 82 2.22 -6.47 3.06
N ILE A 83 1.09 -6.98 3.58
CA ILE A 83 0.53 -8.31 3.25
C ILE A 83 -0.90 -8.26 2.69
N GLY A 84 -1.41 -7.06 2.44
CA GLY A 84 -2.78 -6.79 2.00
C GLY A 84 -3.76 -6.58 3.17
N SER A 85 -4.83 -5.85 2.89
CA SER A 85 -5.84 -5.44 3.88
C SER A 85 -6.47 -6.62 4.61
N GLY A 86 -6.82 -7.67 3.88
CA GLY A 86 -7.39 -8.88 4.50
C GLY A 86 -6.43 -9.56 5.48
N GLY A 87 -5.12 -9.57 5.17
CA GLY A 87 -4.08 -10.03 6.07
C GLY A 87 -3.96 -9.18 7.32
N GLY A 88 -4.00 -7.85 7.17
CA GLY A 88 -3.96 -6.88 8.26
C GLY A 88 -5.15 -7.01 9.21
N ILE A 89 -6.37 -7.04 8.68
CA ILE A 89 -7.59 -7.24 9.46
C ILE A 89 -7.52 -8.57 10.22
N LYS A 90 -7.11 -9.66 9.55
CA LYS A 90 -6.98 -10.97 10.18
C LYS A 90 -5.96 -10.99 11.33
N GLN A 91 -4.77 -10.40 11.14
CA GLN A 91 -3.75 -10.37 12.18
C GLN A 91 -4.13 -9.46 13.34
N LEU A 92 -4.78 -8.32 13.07
CA LEU A 92 -5.30 -7.45 14.13
C LEU A 92 -6.39 -8.16 14.94
N SER A 93 -7.36 -8.82 14.28
CA SER A 93 -8.42 -9.57 14.95
C SER A 93 -7.87 -10.76 15.76
N ALA A 94 -6.78 -11.38 15.32
CA ALA A 94 -6.06 -12.42 16.05
C ALA A 94 -5.12 -11.86 17.13
N GLN A 95 -5.02 -10.53 17.28
CA GLN A 95 -4.14 -9.83 18.22
C GLN A 95 -2.65 -10.19 18.09
N THR A 96 -2.20 -10.57 16.87
CA THR A 96 -0.80 -10.89 16.57
C THR A 96 0.02 -9.66 16.15
N VAL A 97 -0.65 -8.54 15.87
CA VAL A 97 -0.05 -7.23 15.63
C VAL A 97 -0.75 -6.17 16.46
N PHE A 98 -0.06 -5.05 16.70
CA PHE A 98 -0.61 -3.96 17.50
C PHE A 98 -1.60 -3.10 16.71
N PHE A 99 -1.35 -2.88 15.43
CA PHE A 99 -2.24 -2.16 14.54
C PHE A 99 -2.42 -2.87 13.20
N GLY A 100 -3.57 -2.67 12.59
CA GLY A 100 -3.85 -3.11 11.22
C GLY A 100 -3.84 -1.94 10.24
N ALA A 101 -3.80 -2.24 8.94
CA ALA A 101 -4.09 -1.25 7.91
C ALA A 101 -4.93 -1.83 6.79
N THR A 102 -5.85 -1.01 6.26
CA THR A 102 -6.80 -1.42 5.23
C THR A 102 -7.19 -0.26 4.34
N ASP A 103 -7.46 -0.54 3.04
CA ASP A 103 -8.01 0.45 2.09
C ASP A 103 -9.49 0.19 1.81
N GLY A 104 -10.07 -0.86 2.40
CA GLY A 104 -11.49 -1.09 2.51
C GLY A 104 -11.85 -1.20 3.98
N PRO A 105 -12.71 -0.32 4.53
CA PRO A 105 -13.02 -0.34 5.94
C PRO A 105 -13.64 -1.68 6.36
N MET A 106 -13.39 -2.07 7.61
CA MET A 106 -14.02 -3.28 8.17
C MET A 106 -15.55 -3.13 8.12
N ASN A 107 -16.22 -4.18 7.68
CA ASN A 107 -17.68 -4.22 7.74
C ASN A 107 -18.18 -4.55 9.16
N ASP A 108 -19.51 -4.42 9.38
CA ASP A 108 -20.11 -4.61 10.70
C ASP A 108 -19.94 -6.06 11.21
N GLU A 109 -19.92 -7.04 10.33
CA GLU A 109 -19.68 -8.44 10.69
C GLU A 109 -18.25 -8.65 11.19
N GLN A 110 -17.26 -8.08 10.50
CA GLN A 110 -15.86 -8.13 10.91
C GLN A 110 -15.63 -7.42 12.26
N LEU A 111 -16.27 -6.25 12.46
CA LEU A 111 -16.20 -5.53 13.74
C LEU A 111 -16.86 -6.30 14.87
N LYS A 112 -18.02 -6.91 14.63
CA LYS A 112 -18.73 -7.72 15.62
C LYS A 112 -17.93 -8.98 16.03
N ASN A 113 -17.17 -9.57 15.09
CA ASN A 113 -16.36 -10.74 15.33
C ASN A 113 -14.96 -10.43 15.88
N ALA A 114 -14.58 -9.16 15.99
CA ALA A 114 -13.32 -8.74 16.60
C ALA A 114 -13.37 -8.91 18.13
N PRO A 115 -12.22 -9.20 18.78
CA PRO A 115 -12.16 -9.38 20.25
C PRO A 115 -12.48 -8.12 21.07
N GLY A 116 -12.61 -6.97 20.42
CA GLY A 116 -12.95 -5.69 21.05
C GLY A 116 -13.21 -4.60 20.01
N PRO A 117 -13.69 -3.43 20.43
CA PRO A 117 -13.95 -2.32 19.51
C PRO A 117 -12.70 -1.87 18.79
N ILE A 118 -12.77 -1.80 17.45
CA ILE A 118 -11.70 -1.32 16.57
C ILE A 118 -12.11 0.03 15.99
N LEU A 119 -11.21 1.00 16.10
CA LEU A 119 -11.36 2.34 15.53
C LEU A 119 -10.60 2.41 14.19
N HIS A 120 -11.17 3.17 13.26
CA HIS A 120 -10.61 3.45 11.95
C HIS A 120 -10.07 4.86 11.92
N PHE A 121 -8.80 5.02 11.50
CA PHE A 121 -8.16 6.33 11.35
C PHE A 121 -7.69 6.47 9.91
N PRO A 122 -8.41 7.26 9.06
CA PRO A 122 -7.90 7.61 7.73
C PRO A 122 -6.50 8.23 7.84
N THR A 123 -5.62 7.94 6.92
CA THR A 123 -4.23 8.45 7.00
C THR A 123 -3.85 9.31 5.80
N VAL A 124 -4.18 8.88 4.61
CA VAL A 124 -4.04 9.61 3.35
C VAL A 124 -5.11 9.18 2.36
N LEU A 125 -5.18 9.88 1.24
CA LEU A 125 -5.99 9.52 0.09
C LEU A 125 -5.11 9.09 -1.07
N GLY A 126 -5.61 8.18 -1.90
CA GLY A 126 -4.95 7.78 -3.15
C GLY A 126 -5.95 7.37 -4.21
N GLY A 127 -5.46 7.18 -5.42
CA GLY A 127 -6.23 6.72 -6.56
C GLY A 127 -5.80 5.32 -7.00
N VAL A 128 -6.77 4.43 -7.24
CA VAL A 128 -6.51 3.16 -7.91
C VAL A 128 -6.56 3.37 -9.42
N VAL A 129 -5.47 3.12 -10.12
CA VAL A 129 -5.35 3.37 -11.55
C VAL A 129 -5.28 2.07 -12.36
N PRO A 130 -6.03 1.97 -13.47
CA PRO A 130 -5.82 0.90 -14.44
C PRO A 130 -4.46 1.11 -15.12
N ILE A 131 -3.55 0.15 -14.96
CA ILE A 131 -2.24 0.11 -15.59
C ILE A 131 -2.23 -0.87 -16.75
N TYR A 132 -1.42 -0.62 -17.78
CA TYR A 132 -1.37 -1.50 -18.93
C TYR A 132 0.02 -1.55 -19.56
N ASN A 133 0.26 -2.61 -20.34
CA ASN A 133 1.47 -2.80 -21.12
C ASN A 133 1.11 -3.18 -22.55
N ILE A 134 0.96 -2.18 -23.42
CA ILE A 134 0.65 -2.37 -24.85
C ILE A 134 1.82 -1.87 -25.67
N PRO A 135 2.66 -2.76 -26.23
CA PRO A 135 3.81 -2.34 -27.05
C PRO A 135 3.39 -1.41 -28.19
N GLY A 136 4.09 -0.27 -28.31
CA GLY A 136 3.84 0.74 -29.34
C GLY A 136 2.71 1.73 -29.04
N VAL A 137 2.01 1.60 -27.91
CA VAL A 137 1.02 2.58 -27.43
C VAL A 137 1.66 3.46 -26.36
N THR A 138 1.87 4.73 -26.70
CA THR A 138 2.47 5.74 -25.82
C THR A 138 1.47 6.76 -25.28
N SER A 139 0.30 6.86 -25.92
CA SER A 139 -0.77 7.76 -25.49
C SER A 139 -1.48 7.20 -24.27
N GLN A 140 -1.92 8.09 -23.37
CA GLN A 140 -2.80 7.69 -22.27
C GLN A 140 -4.12 7.18 -22.81
N LEU A 141 -4.54 5.99 -22.35
CA LEU A 141 -5.84 5.43 -22.69
C LEU A 141 -6.95 5.97 -21.78
N HIS A 142 -8.15 5.95 -22.32
CA HIS A 142 -9.40 6.31 -21.65
C HIS A 142 -10.26 5.06 -21.49
N PHE A 143 -10.83 4.86 -20.31
CA PHE A 143 -11.78 3.79 -20.04
C PHE A 143 -13.02 4.32 -19.31
N SER A 144 -14.19 4.00 -19.85
CA SER A 144 -15.40 4.07 -19.05
C SER A 144 -15.44 2.94 -18.02
N GLY A 145 -16.21 3.14 -16.96
CA GLY A 145 -16.40 2.09 -15.95
C GLY A 145 -17.07 0.82 -16.54
N ALA A 146 -17.94 0.98 -17.56
CA ALA A 146 -18.56 -0.14 -18.25
C ALA A 146 -17.53 -0.97 -19.03
N THR A 147 -16.62 -0.30 -19.75
CA THR A 147 -15.55 -0.97 -20.51
C THR A 147 -14.60 -1.71 -19.57
N LEU A 148 -14.17 -1.09 -18.46
CA LEU A 148 -13.37 -1.77 -17.44
C LEU A 148 -14.09 -2.99 -16.85
N ALA A 149 -15.36 -2.85 -16.48
CA ALA A 149 -16.15 -3.96 -15.96
C ALA A 149 -16.22 -5.12 -16.96
N ASP A 150 -16.45 -4.85 -18.24
CA ASP A 150 -16.52 -5.88 -19.27
C ASP A 150 -15.16 -6.55 -19.56
N ILE A 151 -14.04 -5.85 -19.39
CA ILE A 151 -12.69 -6.45 -19.44
C ILE A 151 -12.51 -7.44 -18.29
N TYR A 152 -12.80 -7.03 -17.06
CA TYR A 152 -12.63 -7.89 -15.88
C TYR A 152 -13.68 -8.99 -15.75
N LEU A 153 -14.80 -8.88 -16.46
CA LEU A 153 -15.77 -9.97 -16.66
C LEU A 153 -15.37 -10.96 -17.77
N GLY A 154 -14.27 -10.70 -18.50
CA GLY A 154 -13.85 -11.51 -19.63
C GLY A 154 -14.71 -11.38 -20.89
N LYS A 155 -15.54 -10.34 -21.01
CA LYS A 155 -16.37 -10.06 -22.18
C LYS A 155 -15.63 -9.27 -23.27
N ILE A 156 -14.64 -8.47 -22.87
CA ILE A 156 -13.69 -7.80 -23.76
C ILE A 156 -12.35 -8.52 -23.61
N THR A 157 -11.91 -9.16 -24.67
CA THR A 157 -10.69 -9.99 -24.65
C THR A 157 -9.59 -9.50 -25.57
N LYS A 158 -9.85 -8.47 -26.38
CA LYS A 158 -8.87 -7.90 -27.33
C LYS A 158 -8.78 -6.39 -27.18
N TRP A 159 -7.56 -5.86 -27.34
CA TRP A 159 -7.30 -4.43 -27.23
C TRP A 159 -8.01 -3.60 -28.31
N ASN A 160 -8.18 -4.13 -29.51
CA ASN A 160 -8.90 -3.47 -30.59
C ASN A 160 -10.43 -3.66 -30.58
N ASP A 161 -11.01 -4.12 -29.45
CA ASP A 161 -12.48 -4.16 -29.29
C ASP A 161 -13.09 -2.79 -29.59
N ALA A 162 -14.23 -2.79 -30.30
CA ALA A 162 -14.88 -1.57 -30.74
C ALA A 162 -15.25 -0.60 -29.60
N ARG A 163 -15.49 -1.12 -28.38
CA ARG A 163 -15.79 -0.31 -27.18
C ARG A 163 -14.55 0.46 -26.72
N ILE A 164 -13.38 -0.20 -26.66
CA ILE A 164 -12.11 0.46 -26.30
C ILE A 164 -11.72 1.45 -27.41
N ALA A 165 -11.83 1.06 -28.68
CA ALA A 165 -11.49 1.93 -29.80
C ALA A 165 -12.35 3.21 -29.85
N LYS A 166 -13.65 3.11 -29.53
CA LYS A 166 -14.57 4.26 -29.45
C LYS A 166 -14.14 5.29 -28.39
N GLU A 167 -13.63 4.83 -27.27
CA GLU A 167 -13.15 5.69 -26.19
C GLU A 167 -11.76 6.27 -26.47
N ASN A 168 -11.03 5.69 -27.45
CA ASN A 168 -9.65 6.03 -27.81
C ASN A 168 -9.48 6.25 -29.33
N PRO A 169 -10.25 7.15 -29.96
CA PRO A 169 -10.32 7.25 -31.44
C PRO A 169 -9.00 7.68 -32.11
N SER A 170 -8.10 8.32 -31.38
CA SER A 170 -6.77 8.75 -31.84
C SER A 170 -5.68 7.69 -31.68
N VAL A 171 -5.98 6.56 -31.01
CA VAL A 171 -5.00 5.52 -30.71
C VAL A 171 -5.21 4.30 -31.58
N LYS A 172 -4.18 3.88 -32.33
CA LYS A 172 -4.22 2.63 -33.07
C LYS A 172 -3.97 1.45 -32.13
N LEU A 173 -5.04 0.81 -31.69
CA LEU A 173 -4.98 -0.33 -30.79
C LEU A 173 -4.68 -1.63 -31.58
N PRO A 174 -3.78 -2.51 -31.07
CA PRO A 174 -3.45 -3.78 -31.70
C PRO A 174 -4.56 -4.82 -31.51
N ALA A 175 -4.62 -5.84 -32.38
CA ALA A 175 -5.54 -6.97 -32.27
C ALA A 175 -5.06 -8.05 -31.29
N THR A 176 -4.18 -7.70 -30.36
CA THR A 176 -3.66 -8.61 -29.34
C THR A 176 -4.68 -8.89 -28.23
N ASP A 177 -4.56 -10.05 -27.60
CA ASP A 177 -5.39 -10.42 -26.46
C ASP A 177 -5.06 -9.57 -25.23
N ILE A 178 -6.07 -9.35 -24.39
CA ILE A 178 -5.92 -8.69 -23.10
C ILE A 178 -5.59 -9.73 -22.04
N ALA A 179 -4.41 -9.62 -21.44
CA ALA A 179 -4.03 -10.41 -20.27
C ALA A 179 -4.45 -9.66 -19.00
N VAL A 180 -5.55 -10.07 -18.39
CA VAL A 180 -6.04 -9.45 -17.15
C VAL A 180 -5.18 -9.89 -15.97
N VAL A 181 -4.70 -8.92 -15.18
CA VAL A 181 -3.96 -9.15 -13.94
C VAL A 181 -4.76 -8.59 -12.77
N HIS A 182 -4.94 -9.40 -11.74
CA HIS A 182 -5.67 -9.03 -10.54
C HIS A 182 -4.90 -9.39 -9.28
N ARG A 183 -5.38 -9.01 -8.10
CA ARG A 183 -4.77 -9.38 -6.82
C ARG A 183 -5.09 -10.83 -6.45
N SER A 184 -4.11 -11.52 -5.89
CA SER A 184 -4.24 -12.89 -5.36
C SER A 184 -4.36 -12.93 -3.82
N ASP A 185 -4.07 -11.84 -3.15
CA ASP A 185 -4.18 -11.66 -1.70
C ASP A 185 -5.48 -10.90 -1.33
N GLY A 186 -5.83 -10.90 -0.05
CA GLY A 186 -6.92 -10.07 0.46
C GLY A 186 -6.55 -8.58 0.39
N SER A 187 -7.06 -7.87 -0.61
CA SER A 187 -6.59 -6.55 -1.04
C SER A 187 -7.63 -5.45 -0.87
N GLY A 188 -7.27 -4.37 -0.18
CA GLY A 188 -8.07 -3.16 -0.15
C GLY A 188 -8.12 -2.44 -1.49
N THR A 189 -7.03 -2.47 -2.27
CA THR A 189 -7.02 -1.97 -3.66
C THR A 189 -8.04 -2.70 -4.52
N THR A 190 -8.18 -4.03 -4.34
CA THR A 190 -9.27 -4.83 -4.96
C THR A 190 -10.63 -4.35 -4.49
N TYR A 191 -10.80 -4.13 -3.17
CA TYR A 191 -12.07 -3.64 -2.63
C TYR A 191 -12.49 -2.34 -3.29
N ILE A 192 -11.60 -1.34 -3.39
CA ILE A 192 -11.86 -0.04 -4.02
C ILE A 192 -12.23 -0.20 -5.50
N PHE A 193 -11.45 -0.99 -6.23
CA PHE A 193 -11.68 -1.24 -7.66
C PHE A 193 -13.02 -1.94 -7.90
N CYS A 194 -13.33 -2.99 -7.13
CA CYS A 194 -14.60 -3.71 -7.21
C CYS A 194 -15.80 -2.85 -6.77
N ASP A 195 -15.62 -1.97 -5.79
CA ASP A 195 -16.66 -1.04 -5.34
C ASP A 195 -17.03 -0.06 -6.47
N PHE A 196 -16.03 0.52 -7.14
CA PHE A 196 -16.26 1.33 -8.33
C PHE A 196 -16.97 0.55 -9.44
N LEU A 197 -16.45 -0.61 -9.84
CA LEU A 197 -17.03 -1.41 -10.92
C LEU A 197 -18.47 -1.86 -10.60
N SER A 198 -18.75 -2.18 -9.33
CA SER A 198 -20.10 -2.55 -8.89
C SER A 198 -21.09 -1.38 -8.91
N LYS A 199 -20.61 -0.14 -8.73
CA LYS A 199 -21.43 1.07 -8.83
C LYS A 199 -21.82 1.43 -10.27
N VAL A 200 -20.95 1.07 -11.23
CA VAL A 200 -21.13 1.44 -12.65
C VAL A 200 -21.60 0.29 -13.54
N SER A 201 -21.58 -0.96 -13.05
CA SER A 201 -21.99 -2.15 -13.79
C SER A 201 -22.83 -3.10 -12.91
N PRO A 202 -24.17 -3.17 -13.14
CA PRO A 202 -25.04 -4.12 -12.41
C PRO A 202 -24.61 -5.59 -12.63
N ASP A 203 -24.11 -5.91 -13.81
CA ASP A 203 -23.62 -7.25 -14.15
C ASP A 203 -22.36 -7.61 -13.35
N TYR A 204 -21.41 -6.67 -13.22
CA TYR A 204 -20.23 -6.85 -12.36
C TYR A 204 -20.64 -7.02 -10.90
N LYS A 205 -21.55 -6.17 -10.42
CA LYS A 205 -22.08 -6.24 -9.05
C LYS A 205 -22.69 -7.61 -8.73
N SER A 206 -23.46 -8.18 -9.67
CA SER A 206 -24.13 -9.46 -9.45
C SER A 206 -23.20 -10.67 -9.53
N LYS A 207 -22.16 -10.62 -10.40
CA LYS A 207 -21.28 -11.76 -10.66
C LYS A 207 -20.04 -11.79 -9.77
N VAL A 208 -19.51 -10.62 -9.41
CA VAL A 208 -18.25 -10.47 -8.67
C VAL A 208 -18.48 -9.83 -7.30
N GLY A 209 -19.23 -8.72 -7.26
CA GLY A 209 -19.51 -7.96 -6.03
C GLY A 209 -18.30 -7.20 -5.50
N VAL A 210 -18.35 -6.87 -4.19
CA VAL A 210 -17.37 -6.02 -3.50
C VAL A 210 -16.81 -6.75 -2.30
N ASN A 211 -15.52 -7.04 -2.32
CA ASN A 211 -14.79 -7.61 -1.16
C ASN A 211 -13.28 -7.39 -1.36
N THR A 212 -12.49 -7.63 -0.32
CA THR A 212 -11.02 -7.68 -0.40
C THR A 212 -10.51 -8.91 -1.16
N SER A 213 -11.31 -9.96 -1.27
CA SER A 213 -11.08 -11.16 -2.08
C SER A 213 -12.36 -11.53 -2.80
N VAL A 214 -12.30 -11.65 -4.11
CA VAL A 214 -13.44 -11.96 -4.97
C VAL A 214 -13.11 -13.13 -5.91
N ALA A 215 -14.14 -13.81 -6.43
CA ALA A 215 -13.98 -14.81 -7.48
C ALA A 215 -13.82 -14.11 -8.84
N TRP A 216 -12.60 -13.98 -9.31
CA TRP A 216 -12.32 -13.33 -10.59
C TRP A 216 -12.76 -14.20 -11.76
N PRO A 217 -13.58 -13.67 -12.69
CA PRO A 217 -14.02 -14.43 -13.88
C PRO A 217 -12.90 -14.70 -14.90
N ALA A 218 -11.87 -13.86 -14.90
CA ALA A 218 -10.77 -13.96 -15.86
C ALA A 218 -9.47 -13.41 -15.25
N GLY A 219 -8.34 -13.83 -15.81
CA GLY A 219 -7.03 -13.28 -15.48
C GLY A 219 -6.17 -14.15 -14.60
N VAL A 220 -5.03 -13.58 -14.21
CA VAL A 220 -4.04 -14.21 -13.33
C VAL A 220 -3.79 -13.35 -12.10
N GLY A 221 -3.57 -14.00 -10.96
CA GLY A 221 -3.35 -13.33 -9.68
C GLY A 221 -1.90 -12.98 -9.42
N ALA A 222 -1.66 -11.78 -8.86
CA ALA A 222 -0.36 -11.35 -8.36
C ALA A 222 -0.50 -10.76 -6.95
N LYS A 223 0.51 -10.97 -6.10
CA LYS A 223 0.47 -10.55 -4.69
C LYS A 223 0.91 -9.10 -4.55
N GLY A 224 0.14 -8.28 -3.86
CA GLY A 224 0.44 -6.89 -3.57
C GLY A 224 0.31 -5.96 -4.78
N ASN A 225 0.40 -4.66 -4.57
CA ASN A 225 0.51 -3.68 -5.67
C ASN A 225 1.82 -3.90 -6.45
N GLU A 226 2.88 -4.28 -5.76
CA GLU A 226 4.20 -4.61 -6.32
C GLU A 226 4.12 -5.77 -7.31
N GLY A 227 3.45 -6.86 -6.93
CA GLY A 227 3.30 -8.04 -7.78
C GLY A 227 2.45 -7.75 -9.01
N VAL A 228 1.35 -7.00 -8.89
CA VAL A 228 0.53 -6.58 -10.05
C VAL A 228 1.34 -5.68 -10.98
N SER A 229 2.04 -4.67 -10.44
CA SER A 229 2.91 -3.78 -11.23
C SER A 229 3.97 -4.57 -12.02
N GLY A 230 4.68 -5.47 -11.34
CA GLY A 230 5.73 -6.28 -11.96
C GLY A 230 5.19 -7.21 -13.05
N LEU A 231 4.04 -7.87 -12.80
CA LEU A 231 3.45 -8.79 -13.78
C LEU A 231 2.93 -8.05 -15.02
N VAL A 232 2.26 -6.90 -14.84
CA VAL A 232 1.81 -6.08 -15.97
C VAL A 232 3.00 -5.58 -16.79
N GLN A 233 4.06 -5.08 -16.13
CA GLN A 233 5.24 -4.58 -16.81
C GLN A 233 5.95 -5.65 -17.65
N GLN A 234 5.94 -6.91 -17.19
CA GLN A 234 6.60 -8.03 -17.86
C GLN A 234 5.72 -8.72 -18.91
N THR A 235 4.41 -8.43 -18.96
CA THR A 235 3.46 -9.14 -19.82
C THR A 235 2.93 -8.22 -20.91
N PRO A 236 3.39 -8.32 -22.17
CA PRO A 236 2.80 -7.58 -23.29
C PRO A 236 1.29 -7.89 -23.44
N GLY A 237 0.47 -6.85 -23.60
CA GLY A 237 -0.98 -6.97 -23.66
C GLY A 237 -1.67 -7.03 -22.30
N ALA A 238 -0.94 -6.92 -21.18
CA ALA A 238 -1.55 -6.96 -19.88
C ALA A 238 -2.28 -5.65 -19.49
N ILE A 239 -3.33 -5.82 -18.69
CA ILE A 239 -4.01 -4.77 -17.91
C ILE A 239 -4.09 -5.22 -16.45
N GLY A 240 -3.86 -4.30 -15.52
CA GLY A 240 -4.01 -4.51 -14.08
C GLY A 240 -4.54 -3.25 -13.40
N TYR A 241 -4.60 -3.25 -12.08
CA TYR A 241 -4.94 -2.08 -11.27
C TYR A 241 -4.04 -2.01 -10.04
N VAL A 242 -3.55 -0.82 -9.74
CA VAL A 242 -2.69 -0.54 -8.57
C VAL A 242 -2.99 0.83 -8.00
N GLU A 243 -2.50 1.10 -6.81
CA GLU A 243 -2.42 2.48 -6.33
C GLU A 243 -1.44 3.30 -7.19
N LEU A 244 -1.75 4.59 -7.39
CA LEU A 244 -1.08 5.50 -8.33
C LEU A 244 0.46 5.53 -8.19
N ILE A 245 0.99 5.56 -6.95
CA ILE A 245 2.44 5.65 -6.74
C ILE A 245 3.19 4.46 -7.37
N PHE A 246 2.58 3.26 -7.36
CA PHE A 246 3.20 2.08 -7.96
C PHE A 246 3.29 2.19 -9.49
N ALA A 247 2.32 2.82 -10.14
CA ALA A 247 2.40 3.12 -11.57
C ALA A 247 3.49 4.15 -11.86
N LEU A 248 3.57 5.22 -11.07
CA LEU A 248 4.53 6.31 -11.25
C LEU A 248 5.98 5.86 -10.99
N GLN A 249 6.24 5.19 -9.86
CA GLN A 249 7.58 4.71 -9.51
C GLN A 249 8.14 3.70 -10.52
N ASN A 250 7.28 2.84 -11.05
CA ASN A 250 7.65 1.83 -12.03
C ASN A 250 7.54 2.33 -13.48
N LYS A 251 7.12 3.59 -13.70
CA LYS A 251 6.92 4.21 -15.03
C LYS A 251 6.00 3.37 -15.92
N ILE A 252 4.95 2.81 -15.34
CA ILE A 252 3.95 2.01 -16.06
C ILE A 252 2.86 2.96 -16.56
N PRO A 253 2.47 2.90 -17.85
CA PRO A 253 1.34 3.67 -18.36
C PRO A 253 0.05 3.33 -17.60
N PHE A 254 -0.74 4.36 -17.31
CA PHE A 254 -2.04 4.21 -16.65
C PHE A 254 -3.10 5.07 -17.34
N ALA A 255 -4.34 4.65 -17.22
CA ALA A 255 -5.46 5.23 -17.96
C ALA A 255 -6.14 6.35 -17.16
N ALA A 256 -6.77 7.28 -17.90
CA ALA A 256 -7.84 8.11 -17.39
C ALA A 256 -9.14 7.30 -17.34
N VAL A 257 -9.97 7.55 -16.31
CA VAL A 257 -11.23 6.82 -16.11
C VAL A 257 -12.40 7.78 -16.11
N GLN A 258 -13.48 7.37 -16.78
CA GLN A 258 -14.68 8.18 -16.87
C GLN A 258 -15.37 8.25 -15.51
N ASN A 259 -15.60 9.46 -15.02
CA ASN A 259 -16.28 9.72 -13.77
C ASN A 259 -17.80 9.82 -13.94
N LYS A 260 -18.52 10.07 -12.85
CA LYS A 260 -19.97 10.17 -12.83
C LYS A 260 -20.54 11.34 -13.67
N ALA A 261 -19.75 12.40 -13.87
CA ALA A 261 -20.10 13.52 -14.73
C ALA A 261 -19.89 13.22 -16.25
N GLY A 262 -19.31 12.06 -16.60
CA GLY A 262 -19.02 11.67 -17.97
C GLY A 262 -17.64 12.11 -18.47
N GLU A 263 -16.82 12.77 -17.62
CA GLU A 263 -15.49 13.25 -17.98
C GLU A 263 -14.43 12.16 -17.76
N PHE A 264 -13.46 12.05 -18.67
CA PHE A 264 -12.29 11.20 -18.47
C PHE A 264 -11.26 11.92 -17.61
N VAL A 265 -11.10 11.45 -16.37
CA VAL A 265 -10.24 12.08 -15.36
C VAL A 265 -8.99 11.23 -15.10
N THR A 266 -7.82 11.87 -15.17
CA THR A 266 -6.56 11.26 -14.75
C THR A 266 -6.42 11.38 -13.24
N ALA A 267 -5.90 10.32 -12.60
CA ALA A 267 -5.58 10.36 -11.17
C ALA A 267 -4.44 11.34 -10.90
N THR A 268 -4.72 12.36 -10.11
CA THR A 268 -3.79 13.38 -9.61
C THR A 268 -4.15 13.70 -8.17
N LEU A 269 -3.29 14.43 -7.46
CA LEU A 269 -3.61 14.90 -6.11
C LEU A 269 -4.92 15.69 -6.08
N ASP A 270 -5.11 16.59 -7.04
CA ASP A 270 -6.29 17.44 -7.11
C ASP A 270 -7.56 16.64 -7.39
N SER A 271 -7.52 15.70 -8.34
CA SER A 271 -8.69 14.90 -8.72
C SER A 271 -9.09 13.89 -7.63
N VAL A 272 -8.12 13.36 -6.89
CA VAL A 272 -8.37 12.51 -5.70
C VAL A 272 -8.94 13.34 -4.54
N THR A 273 -8.40 14.53 -4.30
CA THR A 273 -8.93 15.48 -3.30
C THR A 273 -10.36 15.92 -3.64
N ALA A 274 -10.64 16.17 -4.92
CA ALA A 274 -11.99 16.53 -5.39
C ALA A 274 -13.01 15.41 -5.11
N ALA A 275 -12.62 14.13 -5.25
CA ALA A 275 -13.48 13.01 -4.89
C ALA A 275 -13.80 12.98 -3.39
N ALA A 276 -12.83 13.25 -2.53
CA ALA A 276 -13.04 13.28 -1.09
C ALA A 276 -13.90 14.46 -0.63
N ALA A 277 -13.78 15.61 -1.28
CA ALA A 277 -14.52 16.82 -0.93
C ALA A 277 -16.05 16.69 -1.14
N SER A 278 -16.48 15.74 -1.97
CA SER A 278 -17.90 15.52 -2.29
C SER A 278 -18.66 14.67 -1.26
N VAL A 279 -17.97 14.11 -0.26
CA VAL A 279 -18.56 13.14 0.67
C VAL A 279 -18.33 13.58 2.12
N ALA A 280 -19.41 13.58 2.92
CA ALA A 280 -19.31 13.85 4.36
C ALA A 280 -18.66 12.67 5.09
N MET A 281 -17.65 12.96 5.92
CA MET A 281 -16.97 11.95 6.74
C MET A 281 -17.85 11.53 7.93
N PRO A 282 -18.26 10.24 8.04
CA PRO A 282 -19.02 9.75 9.20
C PRO A 282 -18.18 9.71 10.48
N ASP A 283 -18.83 9.48 11.63
CA ASP A 283 -18.15 9.50 12.94
C ASP A 283 -17.23 8.31 13.18
N ASP A 284 -17.44 7.23 12.46
CA ASP A 284 -16.61 6.03 12.49
C ASP A 284 -15.58 5.98 11.35
N PHE A 285 -15.51 7.04 10.53
CA PHE A 285 -14.61 7.21 9.37
C PHE A 285 -14.73 6.15 8.27
N ARG A 286 -15.74 5.28 8.31
CA ARG A 286 -15.94 4.23 7.31
C ARG A 286 -16.79 4.74 6.15
N VAL A 287 -16.16 5.16 5.08
CA VAL A 287 -16.83 5.76 3.93
C VAL A 287 -16.19 5.32 2.62
N SER A 288 -17.00 5.15 1.57
CA SER A 288 -16.53 4.98 0.19
C SER A 288 -16.68 6.28 -0.57
N ILE A 289 -15.63 6.71 -1.26
CA ILE A 289 -15.59 7.86 -2.15
C ILE A 289 -15.41 7.47 -3.62
N THR A 290 -15.57 6.19 -3.97
CA THR A 290 -15.56 5.76 -5.37
C THR A 290 -16.80 6.26 -6.09
N ASN A 291 -16.65 6.61 -7.37
CA ASN A 291 -17.70 7.18 -8.22
C ASN A 291 -18.36 8.43 -7.60
N ALA A 292 -17.53 9.25 -6.93
CA ALA A 292 -17.94 10.49 -6.28
C ALA A 292 -18.51 11.51 -7.29
N GLU A 293 -19.31 12.44 -6.78
CA GLU A 293 -19.82 13.55 -7.58
C GLU A 293 -18.71 14.55 -7.93
N GLY A 294 -18.90 15.30 -9.00
CA GLY A 294 -17.98 16.36 -9.44
C GLY A 294 -17.29 16.03 -10.74
N LYS A 295 -17.18 17.06 -11.61
CA LYS A 295 -16.58 16.92 -12.95
C LYS A 295 -15.09 16.59 -12.92
N ASP A 296 -14.37 17.03 -11.87
CA ASP A 296 -12.93 16.86 -11.72
C ASP A 296 -12.59 15.70 -10.76
N ALA A 297 -13.59 15.03 -10.17
CA ALA A 297 -13.39 13.95 -9.22
C ALA A 297 -12.89 12.67 -9.90
N TYR A 298 -11.74 12.13 -9.43
CA TYR A 298 -11.25 10.83 -9.88
C TYR A 298 -12.15 9.70 -9.35
N PRO A 299 -12.68 8.82 -10.22
CA PRO A 299 -13.76 7.91 -9.81
C PRO A 299 -13.31 6.71 -8.98
N ILE A 300 -12.02 6.37 -8.95
CA ILE A 300 -11.50 5.22 -8.19
C ILE A 300 -10.58 5.71 -7.07
N ALA A 301 -11.06 6.74 -6.34
CA ALA A 301 -10.36 7.31 -5.19
C ALA A 301 -10.81 6.64 -3.89
N SER A 302 -9.92 6.60 -2.89
CA SER A 302 -10.22 6.10 -1.55
C SER A 302 -9.30 6.70 -0.51
N PHE A 303 -9.77 6.68 0.73
CA PHE A 303 -8.91 6.73 1.91
C PHE A 303 -8.17 5.40 2.09
N THR A 304 -7.15 5.40 2.93
CA THR A 304 -6.58 4.22 3.58
C THR A 304 -6.54 4.45 5.08
N TRP A 305 -6.78 3.41 5.86
CA TRP A 305 -6.99 3.52 7.31
C TRP A 305 -5.95 2.73 8.10
N MET A 306 -5.49 3.29 9.21
CA MET A 306 -4.96 2.52 10.33
C MET A 306 -6.10 2.06 11.24
N LEU A 307 -5.97 0.83 11.73
CA LEU A 307 -6.92 0.18 12.62
C LEU A 307 -6.28 -0.03 13.99
N LEU A 308 -6.91 0.47 15.04
CA LEU A 308 -6.46 0.33 16.42
C LEU A 308 -7.60 -0.12 17.31
N TYR A 309 -7.29 -0.94 18.31
CA TYR A 309 -8.26 -1.23 19.36
C TYR A 309 -8.56 0.03 20.17
N GLN A 310 -9.82 0.26 20.50
CA GLN A 310 -10.22 1.33 21.42
C GLN A 310 -9.67 1.09 22.83
N ASN A 311 -9.58 -0.19 23.23
CA ASN A 311 -9.07 -0.66 24.53
C ASN A 311 -7.85 -1.56 24.32
N PRO A 312 -6.67 -1.01 23.95
CA PRO A 312 -5.47 -1.83 23.80
C PRO A 312 -4.97 -2.31 25.15
N GLN A 313 -4.47 -3.56 25.18
CA GLN A 313 -3.91 -4.16 26.42
C GLN A 313 -2.60 -3.48 26.83
N ASP A 314 -1.73 -3.16 25.87
CA ASP A 314 -0.46 -2.48 26.08
C ASP A 314 -0.65 -0.96 25.95
N LYS A 315 -0.73 -0.30 27.12
CA LYS A 315 -0.98 1.15 27.22
C LYS A 315 0.21 1.99 26.77
N GLU A 316 1.42 1.49 26.93
CA GLU A 316 2.64 2.18 26.51
C GLU A 316 2.71 2.25 24.97
N ARG A 317 2.54 1.11 24.29
CA ARG A 317 2.46 1.09 22.83
C ARG A 317 1.26 1.88 22.31
N ALA A 318 0.14 1.86 23.02
CA ALA A 318 -1.04 2.65 22.65
C ALA A 318 -0.74 4.15 22.66
N LYS A 319 -0.09 4.64 23.72
CA LYS A 319 0.33 6.04 23.81
C LYS A 319 1.24 6.43 22.65
N ILE A 320 2.24 5.60 22.36
CA ILE A 320 3.17 5.86 21.24
C ILE A 320 2.41 5.92 19.90
N MET A 321 1.46 5.00 19.64
CA MET A 321 0.70 5.00 18.41
C MET A 321 -0.26 6.21 18.31
N VAL A 322 -0.81 6.67 19.42
CA VAL A 322 -1.59 7.93 19.44
C VAL A 322 -0.70 9.12 19.11
N ASP A 323 0.49 9.20 19.70
CA ASP A 323 1.45 10.28 19.45
C ASP A 323 1.98 10.21 17.99
N PHE A 324 2.24 9.00 17.48
CA PHE A 324 2.58 8.79 16.07
C PHE A 324 1.46 9.25 15.13
N LEU A 325 0.20 8.88 15.39
CA LEU A 325 -0.93 9.30 14.55
C LEU A 325 -1.12 10.81 14.57
N LYS A 326 -0.99 11.46 15.73
CA LYS A 326 -1.00 12.93 15.81
C LYS A 326 0.07 13.56 14.91
N TRP A 327 1.29 13.04 14.97
CA TRP A 327 2.39 13.49 14.14
C TRP A 327 2.12 13.19 12.64
N ALA A 328 1.64 11.99 12.30
CA ALA A 328 1.34 11.59 10.93
C ALA A 328 0.22 12.44 10.30
N LEU A 329 -0.80 12.81 11.09
CA LEU A 329 -1.94 13.64 10.68
C LEU A 329 -1.58 15.14 10.57
N THR A 330 -0.45 15.57 11.10
CA THR A 330 0.02 16.97 11.08
C THR A 330 1.29 17.12 10.24
N ASP A 331 2.45 16.89 10.85
CA ASP A 331 3.73 17.04 10.15
C ASP A 331 3.97 15.99 9.07
N GLY A 332 3.50 14.76 9.30
CA GLY A 332 3.61 13.66 8.34
C GLY A 332 2.84 13.89 7.03
N GLN A 333 1.75 14.67 7.05
CA GLN A 333 0.99 15.00 5.84
C GLN A 333 1.81 15.75 4.78
N LYS A 334 2.88 16.45 5.17
CA LYS A 334 3.78 17.16 4.24
C LYS A 334 4.50 16.19 3.29
N GLU A 335 4.72 14.94 3.73
CA GLU A 335 5.36 13.91 2.90
C GLU A 335 4.38 13.24 1.91
N ALA A 336 3.08 13.34 2.15
CA ALA A 336 2.07 12.69 1.31
C ALA A 336 2.16 13.15 -0.14
N GLN A 337 2.24 14.46 -0.38
CA GLN A 337 2.30 15.04 -1.72
C GLN A 337 3.55 14.59 -2.50
N ALA A 338 4.70 14.52 -1.84
CA ALA A 338 5.96 14.08 -2.47
C ALA A 338 5.90 12.61 -2.94
N LEU A 339 5.03 11.81 -2.32
CA LEU A 339 4.76 10.43 -2.67
C LEU A 339 3.43 10.25 -3.42
N HIS A 340 2.89 11.32 -4.00
CA HIS A 340 1.66 11.32 -4.79
C HIS A 340 0.40 10.81 -4.07
N TYR A 341 0.39 10.86 -2.73
CA TYR A 341 -0.83 10.72 -1.94
C TYR A 341 -1.45 12.09 -1.69
N ALA A 342 -2.76 12.20 -1.82
CA ALA A 342 -3.44 13.43 -1.42
C ALA A 342 -3.54 13.49 0.11
N PRO A 343 -3.17 14.64 0.71
CA PRO A 343 -3.33 14.83 2.15
C PRO A 343 -4.81 14.83 2.53
N LEU A 344 -5.08 14.50 3.78
CA LEU A 344 -6.44 14.55 4.31
C LEU A 344 -6.98 15.98 4.32
N PRO A 345 -8.27 16.19 4.01
CA PRO A 345 -8.92 17.47 4.26
C PRO A 345 -8.82 17.88 5.74
N GLN A 346 -8.56 19.16 6.01
CA GLN A 346 -8.36 19.65 7.38
C GLN A 346 -9.52 19.28 8.33
N ALA A 347 -10.76 19.35 7.86
CA ALA A 347 -11.92 18.94 8.67
C ALA A 347 -11.90 17.45 9.07
N VAL A 348 -11.29 16.58 8.26
CA VAL A 348 -11.08 15.17 8.59
C VAL A 348 -10.01 15.05 9.65
N VAL A 349 -8.88 15.73 9.48
CA VAL A 349 -7.77 15.76 10.46
C VAL A 349 -8.27 16.24 11.82
N ASP A 350 -9.03 17.34 11.89
CA ASP A 350 -9.55 17.88 13.13
C ASP A 350 -10.49 16.88 13.84
N LYS A 351 -11.32 16.17 13.07
CA LYS A 351 -12.22 15.12 13.58
C LYS A 351 -11.43 13.92 14.10
N GLU A 352 -10.35 13.51 13.43
CA GLU A 352 -9.50 12.41 13.86
C GLU A 352 -8.71 12.73 15.13
N LEU A 353 -8.14 13.93 15.24
CA LEU A 353 -7.45 14.38 16.45
C LEU A 353 -8.36 14.31 17.68
N GLN A 354 -9.66 14.61 17.52
CA GLN A 354 -10.66 14.41 18.57
C GLN A 354 -10.94 12.92 18.80
N ALA A 355 -11.03 12.12 17.75
CA ALA A 355 -11.32 10.68 17.85
C ALA A 355 -10.19 9.88 18.50
N LEU A 356 -8.93 10.33 18.42
CA LEU A 356 -7.78 9.72 19.11
C LEU A 356 -7.97 9.68 20.64
N ALA A 357 -8.74 10.62 21.21
CA ALA A 357 -9.07 10.62 22.63
C ALA A 357 -10.00 9.45 23.06
N LYS A 358 -10.61 8.74 22.08
CA LYS A 358 -11.41 7.53 22.36
C LYS A 358 -10.55 6.32 22.69
N ILE A 359 -9.25 6.34 22.32
CA ILE A 359 -8.31 5.28 22.67
C ILE A 359 -8.00 5.39 24.17
N GLN A 360 -8.32 4.34 24.90
CA GLN A 360 -8.11 4.28 26.35
C GLN A 360 -6.65 3.93 26.64
N ILE A 361 -5.87 4.94 27.03
CA ILE A 361 -4.45 4.83 27.33
C ILE A 361 -4.28 4.61 28.83
#